data_737307342e6a6108d1fdbb64be53a718
#
_entry.id   737307342e6a6108d1fdbb64be53a718
#
_cell.length_a   1.000
_cell.length_b   1.000
_cell.length_c   1.000
_cell.angle_alpha   90.00
_cell.angle_beta   90.00
_cell.angle_gamma   90.00
#
_symmetry.space_group_name_H-M   'P 1'
#
loop_
_entity.id
_entity.type
_entity.pdbx_description
1 polymer ?
#
loop_
_entity_poly.entity_id
_entity_poly.type
_entity_poly.pdbx_seq_one_letter_code
_entity_poly.pdbx_strand_id
1 'polypeptide(L)'
;MHQMQAGPGMFLYAHDVPQAVAIRGKERLLTACGKNVTDSKHYCCKECQIADWKPHKGVCKSKYLKESYAPGWVVENRIPAFMAGPPLAMFGSLQYFWGNIPALDLLKVKDNEGEEAIMQRDVALLFAASGDLRNVIKTIIGLPESYAGNCTVVVNDLNTAIVARNAMLLLTALHFEPEVAAPIMLHLWYSAMLPQAILQALQDGILPYIHDVCNKIKDKPTDSMQAKTFEIGGSSVRLMLKKREWVGLATMFKVPEGLRAPEAQSIRRSVTMTRVDHIDRHIYKMSPGRRAGAIDFRQHGVLLPFGASRKDFAMPNP
;
A
#
# COMPACT_ATOMS: atom_id res chain seq x y z
N MET A 1 14.61 22.16 -6.58
CA MET A 1 14.23 22.27 -5.17
C MET A 1 13.60 23.66 -4.96
N HIS A 2 12.29 23.75 -5.12
CA HIS A 2 11.55 24.93 -4.67
C HIS A 2 10.58 24.45 -3.58
N GLN A 3 10.83 24.91 -2.38
CA GLN A 3 9.90 24.75 -1.26
C GLN A 3 8.63 25.52 -1.61
N MET A 4 7.52 24.82 -1.78
CA MET A 4 6.22 25.44 -1.68
C MET A 4 5.97 25.87 -0.25
N GLN A 5 5.98 27.17 0.02
CA GLN A 5 5.40 27.72 1.23
C GLN A 5 3.89 27.61 1.11
N ALA A 6 3.31 26.72 1.85
CA ALA A 6 1.88 26.58 1.94
C ALA A 6 1.45 26.70 3.38
N GLY A 7 0.34 27.40 3.60
CA GLY A 7 -0.27 27.58 4.91
C GLY A 7 -0.73 26.28 5.56
N PRO A 8 -1.33 26.29 6.77
CA PRO A 8 -1.61 25.10 7.57
C PRO A 8 -2.69 24.24 6.91
N GLY A 9 -2.27 23.29 6.08
CA GLY A 9 -3.09 22.29 5.43
C GLY A 9 -2.28 21.02 5.16
N MET A 10 -2.92 19.87 5.01
CA MET A 10 -2.25 18.59 4.75
C MET A 10 -1.53 18.64 3.39
N PHE A 11 -0.22 18.40 3.37
CA PHE A 11 0.57 18.36 2.14
C PHE A 11 1.17 16.98 1.91
N LEU A 12 0.91 16.44 0.73
CA LEU A 12 1.69 15.36 0.14
C LEU A 12 2.47 15.97 -1.04
N TYR A 13 3.80 15.93 -0.98
CA TYR A 13 4.65 16.37 -2.07
C TYR A 13 4.56 15.40 -3.24
N ALA A 14 4.23 15.93 -4.41
CA ALA A 14 4.34 15.22 -5.68
C ALA A 14 5.56 15.75 -6.43
N HIS A 15 6.71 15.14 -6.23
CA HIS A 15 7.73 15.10 -7.26
C HIS A 15 8.05 13.64 -7.54
N ASP A 16 7.80 13.26 -8.80
CA ASP A 16 8.23 12.01 -9.43
C ASP A 16 8.09 10.77 -8.53
N VAL A 17 6.90 10.17 -8.55
CA VAL A 17 6.82 8.73 -8.26
C VAL A 17 7.58 8.07 -9.42
N PRO A 18 8.84 7.63 -9.24
CA PRO A 18 9.52 6.89 -10.27
C PRO A 18 8.68 5.64 -10.52
N GLN A 19 8.41 5.35 -11.77
CA GLN A 19 7.99 4.02 -12.18
C GLN A 19 9.11 3.05 -11.80
N ALA A 20 8.98 2.39 -10.69
CA ALA A 20 9.91 1.56 -9.98
C ALA A 20 10.66 2.31 -8.86
N VAL A 21 10.25 2.04 -7.61
CA VAL A 21 11.14 2.20 -6.47
C VAL A 21 12.26 1.16 -6.63
N ALA A 22 13.30 1.55 -7.34
CA ALA A 22 14.55 0.83 -7.31
C ALA A 22 15.19 1.12 -5.96
N ILE A 23 15.12 0.16 -5.04
CA ILE A 23 16.03 0.12 -3.90
C ILE A 23 17.43 0.12 -4.53
N ARG A 24 18.13 1.25 -4.44
CA ARG A 24 19.50 1.40 -4.98
C ARG A 24 20.48 0.59 -4.15
N GLY A 25 20.49 -0.74 -4.37
CA GLY A 25 21.74 -1.47 -4.36
C GLY A 25 22.33 -1.34 -5.75
N LYS A 26 23.63 -1.10 -5.89
CA LYS A 26 24.34 -1.08 -7.18
C LYS A 26 24.25 -2.45 -7.85
N GLU A 27 23.14 -2.77 -8.50
CA GLU A 27 23.02 -3.96 -9.34
C GLU A 27 23.22 -3.55 -10.80
N ARG A 28 24.35 -3.97 -11.38
CA ARG A 28 24.57 -3.92 -12.82
C ARG A 28 23.68 -4.95 -13.49
N LEU A 29 22.84 -4.50 -14.40
CA LEU A 29 21.85 -5.26 -15.13
C LEU A 29 22.52 -6.19 -16.17
N LEU A 30 22.34 -7.52 -16.05
CA LEU A 30 22.66 -8.51 -17.08
C LEU A 30 21.52 -9.50 -17.23
N THR A 31 21.08 -9.74 -18.47
CA THR A 31 19.97 -10.65 -18.80
C THR A 31 20.36 -12.13 -18.66
N ALA A 32 19.60 -12.91 -17.90
CA ALA A 32 19.98 -14.24 -17.47
C ALA A 32 19.35 -15.42 -18.25
N CYS A 33 18.36 -15.20 -19.07
CA CYS A 33 17.74 -16.26 -19.88
C CYS A 33 17.56 -15.75 -21.32
N GLY A 34 18.32 -16.26 -22.27
CA GLY A 34 18.33 -15.86 -23.69
C GLY A 34 17.04 -16.17 -24.48
N LYS A 35 15.89 -15.99 -23.86
CA LYS A 35 14.56 -16.00 -24.52
C LYS A 35 13.88 -14.69 -24.13
N ASN A 36 13.08 -14.11 -25.02
CA ASN A 36 12.24 -12.94 -24.79
C ASN A 36 11.41 -13.16 -23.53
N VAL A 37 11.98 -12.86 -22.37
CA VAL A 37 11.42 -13.21 -21.08
C VAL A 37 11.06 -11.95 -20.35
N THR A 38 9.84 -11.90 -19.99
CA THR A 38 9.25 -11.05 -18.95
C THR A 38 9.83 -11.31 -17.55
N ASP A 39 10.91 -12.07 -17.42
CA ASP A 39 11.61 -12.33 -16.17
C ASP A 39 12.74 -11.29 -16.00
N SER A 40 12.57 -10.42 -15.03
CA SER A 40 13.38 -9.24 -14.80
C SER A 40 14.59 -9.47 -13.90
N LYS A 41 14.99 -10.72 -13.61
CA LYS A 41 16.22 -10.97 -12.84
C LYS A 41 17.48 -10.76 -13.68
N HIS A 42 18.27 -9.81 -13.23
CA HIS A 42 19.56 -9.50 -13.80
C HIS A 42 20.67 -9.85 -12.81
N TYR A 43 21.72 -10.48 -13.28
CA TYR A 43 22.85 -10.88 -12.44
C TYR A 43 24.11 -10.14 -12.87
N CYS A 44 24.92 -9.74 -11.90
CA CYS A 44 26.17 -9.02 -12.16
C CYS A 44 27.25 -9.92 -12.79
N CYS A 45 27.18 -11.23 -12.55
CA CYS A 45 28.14 -12.21 -13.08
C CYS A 45 27.51 -13.62 -13.09
N LYS A 46 28.22 -14.57 -13.73
CA LYS A 46 27.81 -15.98 -13.84
C LYS A 46 27.72 -16.69 -12.48
N GLU A 47 28.62 -16.34 -11.59
CA GLU A 47 28.69 -16.90 -10.24
C GLU A 47 27.43 -16.52 -9.43
N CYS A 48 26.99 -15.26 -9.53
CA CYS A 48 25.74 -14.80 -8.92
C CYS A 48 24.50 -15.51 -9.51
N GLN A 49 24.49 -15.76 -10.82
CA GLN A 49 23.44 -16.51 -11.47
C GLN A 49 23.38 -17.96 -10.97
N ILE A 50 24.54 -18.62 -10.87
CA ILE A 50 24.62 -20.01 -10.37
C ILE A 50 24.15 -20.08 -8.91
N ALA A 51 24.58 -19.15 -8.07
CA ALA A 51 24.20 -19.11 -6.66
C ALA A 51 22.67 -18.93 -6.47
N ASP A 52 22.02 -18.10 -7.31
CA ASP A 52 20.57 -17.86 -7.24
C ASP A 52 19.76 -18.88 -8.06
N TRP A 53 20.41 -19.75 -8.86
CA TRP A 53 19.70 -20.64 -9.78
C TRP A 53 18.70 -21.59 -9.12
N LYS A 54 19.04 -22.14 -7.95
CA LYS A 54 18.19 -23.10 -7.25
C LYS A 54 16.81 -22.52 -6.89
N PRO A 55 16.70 -21.35 -6.23
CA PRO A 55 15.41 -20.69 -5.99
C PRO A 55 14.79 -20.14 -7.27
N HIS A 56 15.59 -19.57 -8.19
CA HIS A 56 15.11 -18.94 -9.41
C HIS A 56 14.48 -19.94 -10.40
N LYS A 57 15.01 -21.17 -10.50
CA LYS A 57 14.50 -22.22 -11.41
C LYS A 57 12.99 -22.51 -11.23
N GLY A 58 12.50 -22.47 -9.99
CA GLY A 58 11.06 -22.64 -9.70
C GLY A 58 10.22 -21.49 -10.27
N VAL A 59 10.73 -20.30 -10.17
CA VAL A 59 10.08 -19.06 -10.67
C VAL A 59 10.04 -19.07 -12.19
N CYS A 60 11.16 -19.32 -12.87
CA CYS A 60 11.25 -19.42 -14.34
C CYS A 60 10.33 -20.50 -14.93
N LYS A 61 10.11 -21.59 -14.21
CA LYS A 61 9.25 -22.70 -14.65
C LYS A 61 7.78 -22.52 -14.29
N SER A 62 7.41 -21.39 -13.71
CA SER A 62 6.02 -21.12 -13.32
C SER A 62 5.08 -21.26 -14.52
N LYS A 63 3.98 -22.01 -14.33
CA LYS A 63 2.92 -22.12 -15.35
C LYS A 63 2.33 -20.76 -15.73
N TYR A 64 2.39 -19.79 -14.81
CA TYR A 64 1.85 -18.45 -15.01
C TYR A 64 2.69 -17.57 -15.95
N LEU A 65 3.95 -17.96 -16.24
CA LEU A 65 4.81 -17.29 -17.21
C LEU A 65 4.62 -17.83 -18.65
N LYS A 66 3.85 -18.91 -18.83
CA LYS A 66 3.64 -19.49 -20.17
C LYS A 66 2.63 -18.68 -20.96
N GLU A 67 2.92 -18.40 -22.23
CA GLU A 67 1.94 -17.81 -23.15
C GLU A 67 0.70 -18.71 -23.32
N SER A 68 0.89 -20.03 -23.29
CA SER A 68 -0.16 -21.03 -23.38
C SER A 68 -0.95 -21.23 -22.08
N TYR A 69 -0.82 -20.33 -21.09
CA TYR A 69 -1.59 -20.45 -19.86
C TYR A 69 -3.08 -20.42 -20.13
N ALA A 70 -3.79 -21.39 -19.60
CA ALA A 70 -5.25 -21.45 -19.60
C ALA A 70 -5.78 -21.64 -18.17
N PRO A 71 -6.94 -21.04 -17.83
CA PRO A 71 -7.63 -21.27 -16.58
C PRO A 71 -7.98 -22.73 -16.34
N GLY A 72 -8.04 -23.15 -15.08
CA GLY A 72 -8.37 -24.55 -14.74
C GLY A 72 -9.67 -25.04 -15.36
N TRP A 73 -10.73 -24.22 -15.37
CA TRP A 73 -12.02 -24.61 -15.97
C TRP A 73 -11.96 -24.85 -17.49
N VAL A 74 -11.03 -24.18 -18.21
CA VAL A 74 -10.81 -24.41 -19.64
C VAL A 74 -10.09 -25.73 -19.86
N VAL A 75 -9.03 -25.99 -19.08
CA VAL A 75 -8.24 -27.23 -19.17
C VAL A 75 -9.06 -28.47 -18.81
N GLU A 76 -9.92 -28.33 -17.79
CA GLU A 76 -10.76 -29.40 -17.26
C GLU A 76 -12.12 -29.53 -17.98
N ASN A 77 -12.40 -28.63 -18.92
CA ASN A 77 -13.67 -28.56 -19.67
C ASN A 77 -14.90 -28.57 -18.74
N ARG A 78 -14.90 -27.73 -17.70
CA ARG A 78 -15.97 -27.61 -16.70
C ARG A 78 -16.51 -26.20 -16.59
N ILE A 79 -17.70 -26.06 -15.99
CA ILE A 79 -18.26 -24.76 -15.64
C ILE A 79 -17.42 -24.15 -14.50
N PRO A 80 -16.98 -22.88 -14.62
CA PRO A 80 -16.24 -22.22 -13.56
C PRO A 80 -17.13 -21.99 -12.32
N ALA A 81 -16.54 -22.13 -11.13
CA ALA A 81 -17.25 -22.05 -9.85
C ALA A 81 -17.97 -20.70 -9.63
N PHE A 82 -17.53 -19.63 -10.25
CA PHE A 82 -18.21 -18.32 -10.16
C PHE A 82 -19.48 -18.22 -11.02
N MET A 83 -19.77 -19.19 -11.87
CA MET A 83 -21.00 -19.27 -12.66
C MET A 83 -22.00 -20.27 -12.08
N ALA A 84 -21.54 -21.33 -11.45
CA ALA A 84 -22.39 -22.43 -10.96
C ALA A 84 -22.35 -22.63 -9.44
N GLY A 85 -21.48 -21.89 -8.74
CA GLY A 85 -21.33 -22.00 -7.30
C GLY A 85 -22.31 -21.11 -6.51
N PRO A 86 -22.51 -21.40 -5.22
CA PRO A 86 -23.26 -20.52 -4.34
C PRO A 86 -22.58 -19.13 -4.26
N PRO A 87 -23.35 -18.08 -3.91
CA PRO A 87 -22.78 -16.76 -3.66
C PRO A 87 -21.60 -16.86 -2.69
N LEU A 88 -20.58 -16.04 -2.95
CA LEU A 88 -19.38 -16.00 -2.13
C LEU A 88 -19.72 -15.74 -0.66
N ALA A 89 -19.69 -16.77 0.19
CA ALA A 89 -19.62 -16.56 1.62
C ALA A 89 -18.24 -15.97 1.95
N MET A 90 -18.22 -14.74 2.45
CA MET A 90 -16.98 -14.09 2.90
C MET A 90 -16.82 -14.35 4.39
N PHE A 91 -15.59 -14.66 4.80
CA PHE A 91 -15.26 -14.74 6.22
C PHE A 91 -15.19 -13.31 6.79
N GLY A 92 -15.99 -13.06 7.82
CA GLY A 92 -16.01 -11.77 8.52
C GLY A 92 -16.65 -10.62 7.71
N SER A 93 -16.53 -9.42 8.23
CA SER A 93 -16.94 -8.20 7.53
C SER A 93 -15.94 -7.84 6.44
N LEU A 94 -16.45 -7.39 5.30
CA LEU A 94 -15.63 -6.80 4.25
C LEU A 94 -14.91 -5.55 4.78
N GLN A 95 -13.60 -5.57 4.74
CA GLN A 95 -12.78 -4.40 5.03
C GLN A 95 -12.02 -4.00 3.77
N TYR A 96 -12.26 -2.77 3.34
CA TYR A 96 -11.63 -2.21 2.14
C TYR A 96 -10.36 -1.44 2.50
N PHE A 97 -9.30 -2.15 2.88
CA PHE A 97 -7.99 -1.53 3.16
C PHE A 97 -7.35 -0.88 1.93
N TRP A 98 -7.75 -1.30 0.75
CA TRP A 98 -7.49 -0.62 -0.53
C TRP A 98 -8.67 -0.81 -1.47
N GLY A 99 -8.89 0.15 -2.35
CA GLY A 99 -9.98 0.09 -3.32
C GLY A 99 -9.68 -0.89 -4.46
N ASN A 100 -10.74 -1.29 -5.14
CA ASN A 100 -10.74 -2.25 -6.25
C ASN A 100 -10.82 -1.59 -7.64
N ILE A 101 -10.88 -0.27 -7.70
CA ILE A 101 -10.88 0.54 -8.93
C ILE A 101 -9.64 1.44 -8.97
N PRO A 102 -9.21 1.94 -10.14
CA PRO A 102 -8.15 2.94 -10.21
C PRO A 102 -8.46 4.19 -9.39
N ALA A 103 -7.41 4.85 -8.88
CA ALA A 103 -7.56 6.11 -8.15
C ALA A 103 -8.16 7.20 -9.04
N LEU A 104 -9.07 7.97 -8.47
CA LEU A 104 -9.75 9.09 -9.14
C LEU A 104 -9.15 10.41 -8.65
N ASP A 105 -8.92 11.33 -9.59
CA ASP A 105 -8.73 12.74 -9.30
C ASP A 105 -10.12 13.39 -9.19
N LEU A 106 -10.45 13.93 -8.02
CA LEU A 106 -11.76 14.53 -7.77
C LEU A 106 -11.86 15.97 -8.28
N LEU A 107 -10.74 16.67 -8.39
CA LEU A 107 -10.72 18.05 -8.88
C LEU A 107 -10.69 18.08 -10.41
N LYS A 108 -9.85 17.23 -11.03
CA LYS A 108 -9.64 17.28 -12.48
C LYS A 108 -9.45 18.70 -13.00
N VAL A 109 -8.55 19.43 -12.37
CA VAL A 109 -8.36 20.89 -12.58
C VAL A 109 -8.31 21.28 -14.04
N LYS A 110 -7.63 20.48 -14.88
CA LYS A 110 -7.51 20.76 -16.34
C LYS A 110 -8.83 20.68 -17.07
N ASP A 111 -9.72 19.80 -16.64
CA ASP A 111 -11.01 19.55 -17.29
C ASP A 111 -12.13 20.45 -16.76
N ASN A 112 -11.96 20.98 -15.52
CA ASN A 112 -12.99 21.75 -14.82
C ASN A 112 -12.62 23.23 -14.69
N GLU A 113 -11.93 23.65 -13.62
CA GLU A 113 -11.67 25.05 -13.30
C GLU A 113 -10.59 25.69 -14.18
N GLY A 114 -9.65 24.90 -14.69
CA GLY A 114 -8.43 25.33 -15.35
C GLY A 114 -7.30 25.68 -14.37
N GLU A 115 -6.08 25.54 -14.83
CA GLU A 115 -4.88 25.71 -13.97
C GLU A 115 -4.76 27.16 -13.46
N GLU A 116 -5.04 28.16 -14.29
CA GLU A 116 -4.93 29.58 -13.93
C GLU A 116 -5.91 29.97 -12.83
N ALA A 117 -7.15 29.48 -12.89
CA ALA A 117 -8.21 29.83 -11.95
C ALA A 117 -7.99 29.27 -10.54
N ILE A 118 -7.26 28.15 -10.43
CA ILE A 118 -7.06 27.45 -9.15
C ILE A 118 -5.77 27.87 -8.44
N MET A 119 -4.80 28.47 -9.16
CA MET A 119 -3.42 28.66 -8.66
C MET A 119 -3.31 29.30 -7.27
N GLN A 120 -4.18 30.25 -6.94
CA GLN A 120 -4.17 30.95 -5.64
C GLN A 120 -5.46 30.75 -4.84
N ARG A 121 -6.34 29.88 -5.31
CA ARG A 121 -7.62 29.63 -4.67
C ARG A 121 -7.47 28.58 -3.57
N ASP A 122 -8.01 28.89 -2.38
CA ASP A 122 -8.11 27.89 -1.34
C ASP A 122 -9.10 26.79 -1.72
N VAL A 123 -8.68 25.55 -1.52
CA VAL A 123 -9.47 24.35 -1.84
C VAL A 123 -9.77 23.58 -0.57
N ALA A 124 -11.03 23.24 -0.36
CA ALA A 124 -11.48 22.36 0.70
C ALA A 124 -12.14 21.11 0.13
N LEU A 125 -11.62 19.95 0.45
CA LEU A 125 -12.06 18.65 -0.09
C LEU A 125 -12.54 17.75 1.03
N LEU A 126 -13.68 17.08 0.82
CA LEU A 126 -14.20 16.05 1.71
C LEU A 126 -14.20 14.71 1.00
N PHE A 127 -13.47 13.75 1.57
CA PHE A 127 -13.52 12.35 1.19
C PHE A 127 -14.33 11.58 2.23
N ALA A 128 -15.66 11.61 2.09
CA ALA A 128 -16.59 10.88 2.94
C ALA A 128 -16.63 9.41 2.53
N ALA A 129 -16.63 8.50 3.51
CA ALA A 129 -16.48 7.05 3.29
C ALA A 129 -15.23 6.78 2.42
N SER A 130 -14.11 7.36 2.81
CA SER A 130 -12.89 7.49 1.99
C SER A 130 -12.30 6.17 1.56
N GLY A 131 -12.47 5.12 2.37
CA GLY A 131 -11.65 3.93 2.24
C GLY A 131 -10.16 4.31 2.39
N ASP A 132 -9.36 3.93 1.41
CA ASP A 132 -7.93 4.24 1.38
C ASP A 132 -7.62 5.66 0.83
N LEU A 133 -6.35 6.07 0.94
CA LEU A 133 -5.88 7.40 0.55
C LEU A 133 -5.64 7.58 -0.97
N ARG A 134 -5.89 6.58 -1.83
CA ARG A 134 -5.51 6.65 -3.25
C ARG A 134 -6.15 7.81 -3.98
N ASN A 135 -7.44 8.08 -3.74
CA ASN A 135 -8.13 9.21 -4.35
C ASN A 135 -7.61 10.54 -3.81
N VAL A 136 -7.32 10.62 -2.50
CA VAL A 136 -6.71 11.80 -1.86
C VAL A 136 -5.37 12.11 -2.54
N ILE A 137 -4.47 11.13 -2.60
CA ILE A 137 -3.15 11.28 -3.21
C ILE A 137 -3.30 11.67 -4.69
N LYS A 138 -4.16 10.96 -5.44
CA LYS A 138 -4.37 11.24 -6.86
C LYS A 138 -4.87 12.66 -7.12
N THR A 139 -5.75 13.16 -6.26
CA THR A 139 -6.28 14.52 -6.35
C THR A 139 -5.23 15.57 -6.04
N ILE A 140 -4.43 15.35 -4.98
CA ILE A 140 -3.37 16.30 -4.60
C ILE A 140 -2.29 16.39 -5.67
N ILE A 141 -1.81 15.26 -6.21
CA ILE A 141 -0.82 15.26 -7.29
C ILE A 141 -1.38 15.79 -8.64
N GLY A 142 -2.68 15.92 -8.74
CA GLY A 142 -3.35 16.55 -9.88
C GLY A 142 -3.39 18.08 -9.83
N LEU A 143 -3.03 18.69 -8.68
CA LEU A 143 -2.87 20.13 -8.57
C LEU A 143 -1.65 20.60 -9.37
N PRO A 144 -1.70 21.81 -9.99
CA PRO A 144 -0.54 22.37 -10.69
C PRO A 144 0.67 22.54 -9.75
N GLU A 145 1.87 22.39 -10.26
CA GLU A 145 3.11 22.65 -9.51
C GLU A 145 3.19 24.09 -8.97
N SER A 146 2.55 25.03 -9.68
CA SER A 146 2.46 26.44 -9.33
C SER A 146 1.35 26.75 -8.32
N TYR A 147 0.60 25.75 -7.86
CA TYR A 147 -0.48 25.94 -6.90
C TYR A 147 0.06 26.51 -5.58
N ALA A 148 -0.44 27.68 -5.19
CA ALA A 148 -0.02 28.43 -4.00
C ALA A 148 -1.17 28.70 -3.00
N GLY A 149 -2.37 28.20 -3.28
CA GLY A 149 -3.50 28.27 -2.35
C GLY A 149 -3.40 27.25 -1.20
N ASN A 150 -4.26 27.40 -0.20
CA ASN A 150 -4.36 26.40 0.87
C ASN A 150 -5.22 25.22 0.40
N CYS A 151 -4.70 24.00 0.56
CA CYS A 151 -5.47 22.79 0.32
C CYS A 151 -5.82 22.10 1.64
N THR A 152 -7.09 22.19 2.03
CA THR A 152 -7.61 21.49 3.20
C THR A 152 -8.32 20.21 2.78
N VAL A 153 -7.89 19.06 3.31
CA VAL A 153 -8.47 17.76 2.98
C VAL A 153 -9.04 17.13 4.24
N VAL A 154 -10.33 16.83 4.21
CA VAL A 154 -11.01 16.08 5.27
C VAL A 154 -11.23 14.64 4.78
N VAL A 155 -10.70 13.69 5.54
CA VAL A 155 -10.83 12.25 5.28
C VAL A 155 -11.67 11.62 6.37
N ASN A 156 -12.76 10.97 6.02
CA ASN A 156 -13.67 10.36 6.97
C ASN A 156 -14.07 8.95 6.52
N ASP A 157 -14.05 8.00 7.46
CA ASP A 157 -14.55 6.65 7.26
C ASP A 157 -15.19 6.13 8.55
N LEU A 158 -16.17 5.24 8.42
CA LEU A 158 -16.84 4.61 9.57
C LEU A 158 -15.97 3.51 10.19
N ASN A 159 -15.11 2.88 9.41
CA ASN A 159 -14.27 1.76 9.84
C ASN A 159 -13.01 2.28 10.52
N THR A 160 -12.92 2.08 11.84
CA THR A 160 -11.78 2.54 12.65
C THR A 160 -10.43 1.97 12.18
N ALA A 161 -10.39 0.74 11.65
CA ALA A 161 -9.14 0.15 11.15
C ALA A 161 -8.66 0.87 9.87
N ILE A 162 -9.58 1.28 8.99
CA ILE A 162 -9.26 2.10 7.81
C ILE A 162 -8.75 3.48 8.25
N VAL A 163 -9.46 4.13 9.17
CA VAL A 163 -9.05 5.45 9.70
C VAL A 163 -7.66 5.37 10.34
N ALA A 164 -7.41 4.33 11.15
CA ALA A 164 -6.12 4.14 11.80
C ALA A 164 -4.99 3.93 10.77
N ARG A 165 -5.20 3.10 9.75
CA ARG A 165 -4.22 2.92 8.68
C ARG A 165 -3.97 4.21 7.91
N ASN A 166 -5.01 4.96 7.57
CA ASN A 166 -4.86 6.26 6.93
C ASN A 166 -4.08 7.24 7.82
N ALA A 167 -4.36 7.26 9.12
CA ALA A 167 -3.61 8.07 10.07
C ALA A 167 -2.13 7.68 10.14
N MET A 168 -1.82 6.38 10.18
CA MET A 168 -0.43 5.89 10.16
C MET A 168 0.30 6.31 8.88
N LEU A 169 -0.34 6.20 7.72
CA LEU A 169 0.23 6.62 6.43
C LEU A 169 0.48 8.13 6.39
N LEU A 170 -0.49 8.94 6.83
CA LEU A 170 -0.37 10.40 6.83
C LEU A 170 0.71 10.88 7.80
N LEU A 171 0.78 10.31 8.99
CA LEU A 171 1.84 10.62 9.97
C LEU A 171 3.21 10.19 9.47
N THR A 172 3.30 9.07 8.74
CA THR A 172 4.54 8.62 8.09
C THR A 172 4.98 9.62 7.02
N ALA A 173 4.06 10.06 6.16
CA ALA A 173 4.35 11.08 5.15
C ALA A 173 4.77 12.42 5.76
N LEU A 174 4.21 12.78 6.91
CA LEU A 174 4.53 14.02 7.62
C LEU A 174 5.90 13.97 8.33
N HIS A 175 6.27 12.80 8.86
CA HIS A 175 7.43 12.66 9.74
C HIS A 175 8.73 12.37 8.99
N PHE A 176 8.70 11.53 7.96
CA PHE A 176 9.90 11.11 7.24
C PHE A 176 10.05 11.88 5.93
N GLU A 177 11.32 12.05 5.51
CA GLU A 177 11.62 12.55 4.17
C GLU A 177 11.02 11.63 3.09
N PRO A 178 10.64 12.16 1.92
CA PRO A 178 9.90 11.41 0.88
C PRO A 178 10.55 10.08 0.46
N GLU A 179 11.89 10.05 0.38
CA GLU A 179 12.65 8.84 0.00
C GLU A 179 12.55 7.71 1.03
N VAL A 180 12.31 8.07 2.30
CA VAL A 180 12.11 7.12 3.41
C VAL A 180 10.63 6.83 3.59
N ALA A 181 9.79 7.86 3.54
CA ALA A 181 8.34 7.73 3.74
C ALA A 181 7.69 6.83 2.69
N ALA A 182 8.02 7.03 1.41
CA ALA A 182 7.35 6.33 0.31
C ALA A 182 7.44 4.79 0.40
N PRO A 183 8.61 4.16 0.58
CA PRO A 183 8.70 2.70 0.75
C PRO A 183 8.00 2.22 2.03
N ILE A 184 8.09 2.95 3.15
CA ILE A 184 7.38 2.61 4.38
C ILE A 184 5.87 2.61 4.13
N MET A 185 5.33 3.69 3.56
CA MET A 185 3.90 3.81 3.24
C MET A 185 3.44 2.71 2.29
N LEU A 186 4.21 2.42 1.23
CA LEU A 186 3.86 1.41 0.24
C LEU A 186 3.71 0.03 0.88
N HIS A 187 4.67 -0.37 1.71
CA HIS A 187 4.63 -1.67 2.37
C HIS A 187 3.60 -1.73 3.50
N LEU A 188 3.49 -0.67 4.30
CA LEU A 188 2.43 -0.56 5.32
C LEU A 188 1.04 -0.68 4.70
N TRP A 189 0.85 -0.14 3.51
CA TRP A 189 -0.43 -0.13 2.81
C TRP A 189 -0.78 -1.48 2.17
N TYR A 190 0.16 -2.06 1.42
CA TYR A 190 -0.14 -3.18 0.53
C TYR A 190 0.48 -4.52 0.93
N SER A 191 1.50 -4.53 1.79
CA SER A 191 2.16 -5.77 2.17
C SER A 191 1.58 -6.34 3.46
N ALA A 192 1.34 -7.65 3.50
CA ALA A 192 0.93 -8.35 4.71
C ALA A 192 2.11 -8.65 5.64
N MET A 193 3.31 -8.55 5.12
CA MET A 193 4.56 -8.73 5.86
C MET A 193 5.46 -7.53 5.64
N LEU A 194 6.19 -7.12 6.66
CA LEU A 194 7.11 -5.98 6.65
C LEU A 194 8.54 -6.41 6.98
N PRO A 195 9.56 -5.69 6.49
CA PRO A 195 10.88 -5.70 7.09
C PRO A 195 10.83 -5.19 8.54
N GLN A 196 11.62 -5.79 9.42
CA GLN A 196 11.70 -5.35 10.81
C GLN A 196 12.10 -3.87 10.92
N ALA A 197 12.97 -3.38 10.03
CA ALA A 197 13.37 -1.99 10.01
C ALA A 197 12.20 -1.01 9.78
N ILE A 198 11.22 -1.38 8.95
CA ILE A 198 10.01 -0.57 8.75
C ILE A 198 9.16 -0.54 10.02
N LEU A 199 8.93 -1.70 10.64
CA LEU A 199 8.17 -1.77 11.88
C LEU A 199 8.84 -0.93 12.99
N GLN A 200 10.17 -1.04 13.10
CA GLN A 200 10.96 -0.27 14.06
C GLN A 200 10.87 1.24 13.78
N ALA A 201 11.00 1.66 12.52
CA ALA A 201 10.86 3.07 12.15
C ALA A 201 9.48 3.66 12.52
N LEU A 202 8.40 2.89 12.34
CA LEU A 202 7.07 3.30 12.77
C LEU A 202 6.96 3.39 14.30
N GLN A 203 7.55 2.44 15.03
CA GLN A 203 7.52 2.39 16.49
C GLN A 203 8.38 3.48 17.13
N ASP A 204 9.52 3.81 16.55
CA ASP A 204 10.41 4.83 17.09
C ASP A 204 10.02 6.24 16.63
N GLY A 205 9.56 6.38 15.38
CA GLY A 205 9.26 7.68 14.79
C GLY A 205 7.83 8.17 15.05
N ILE A 206 6.84 7.31 14.94
CA ILE A 206 5.42 7.72 14.93
C ILE A 206 4.69 7.36 16.23
N LEU A 207 4.89 6.17 16.77
CA LEU A 207 4.18 5.70 17.97
C LEU A 207 4.36 6.61 19.19
N PRO A 208 5.53 7.25 19.44
CA PRO A 208 5.69 8.18 20.56
C PRO A 208 4.70 9.38 20.52
N TYR A 209 4.37 9.88 19.33
CA TYR A 209 3.36 10.94 19.18
C TYR A 209 1.98 10.48 19.66
N ILE A 210 1.62 9.23 19.35
CA ILE A 210 0.33 8.64 19.73
C ILE A 210 0.31 8.37 21.25
N HIS A 211 1.41 7.86 21.82
CA HIS A 211 1.53 7.64 23.25
C HIS A 211 1.43 8.96 24.04
N ASP A 212 2.03 10.06 23.55
CA ASP A 212 1.92 11.37 24.18
C ASP A 212 0.44 11.83 24.25
N VAL A 213 -0.32 11.64 23.15
CA VAL A 213 -1.76 11.94 23.15
C VAL A 213 -2.49 11.04 24.15
N CYS A 214 -2.28 9.72 24.09
CA CYS A 214 -2.93 8.77 25.00
C CYS A 214 -2.69 9.12 26.46
N ASN A 215 -1.47 9.52 26.83
CA ASN A 215 -1.10 9.92 28.19
C ASN A 215 -1.84 11.21 28.61
N LYS A 216 -1.95 12.21 27.71
CA LYS A 216 -2.64 13.48 28.00
C LYS A 216 -4.15 13.32 28.18
N ILE A 217 -4.73 12.33 27.54
CA ILE A 217 -6.18 12.08 27.58
C ILE A 217 -6.58 10.94 28.52
N LYS A 218 -5.64 10.39 29.32
CA LYS A 218 -5.87 9.19 30.14
C LYS A 218 -7.09 9.30 31.06
N ASP A 219 -7.34 10.49 31.61
CA ASP A 219 -8.43 10.75 32.56
C ASP A 219 -9.74 11.23 31.88
N LYS A 220 -9.76 11.32 30.54
CA LYS A 220 -10.97 11.69 29.80
C LYS A 220 -11.94 10.52 29.67
N PRO A 221 -13.26 10.75 29.51
CA PRO A 221 -14.22 9.68 29.24
C PRO A 221 -13.88 8.89 27.98
N THR A 222 -14.15 7.57 27.98
CA THR A 222 -13.77 6.65 26.91
C THR A 222 -14.31 7.04 25.53
N ASP A 223 -15.53 7.58 25.49
CA ASP A 223 -16.20 7.99 24.24
C ASP A 223 -16.05 9.49 23.92
N SER A 224 -15.28 10.25 24.74
CA SER A 224 -15.05 11.65 24.46
C SER A 224 -14.18 11.84 23.20
N MET A 225 -14.59 12.77 22.34
CA MET A 225 -13.82 13.16 21.17
C MET A 225 -12.58 13.95 21.60
N GLN A 226 -11.43 13.54 21.09
CA GLN A 226 -10.15 14.17 21.36
C GLN A 226 -9.46 14.49 20.04
N ALA A 227 -8.91 15.67 19.92
CA ALA A 227 -8.24 16.13 18.71
C ALA A 227 -6.77 16.47 18.99
N LYS A 228 -5.91 16.14 18.08
CA LYS A 228 -4.50 16.55 18.07
C LYS A 228 -4.08 16.93 16.65
N THR A 229 -3.42 18.07 16.54
CA THR A 229 -2.74 18.49 15.31
C THR A 229 -1.25 18.19 15.47
N PHE A 230 -0.68 17.56 14.45
CA PHE A 230 0.75 17.32 14.29
C PHE A 230 1.23 18.23 13.16
N GLU A 231 2.29 19.00 13.40
CA GLU A 231 2.82 19.98 12.47
C GLU A 231 4.31 19.73 12.26
N ILE A 232 4.73 19.60 11.03
CA ILE A 232 6.13 19.44 10.62
C ILE A 232 6.33 20.16 9.29
N GLY A 233 7.34 21.02 9.19
CA GLY A 233 7.75 21.64 7.93
C GLY A 233 6.67 22.47 7.20
N GLY A 234 5.72 23.08 7.95
CA GLY A 234 4.61 23.86 7.36
C GLY A 234 3.41 23.03 6.90
N SER A 235 3.48 21.71 7.04
CA SER A 235 2.37 20.78 6.80
C SER A 235 1.76 20.30 8.11
N SER A 236 0.47 19.97 8.11
CA SER A 236 -0.18 19.47 9.31
C SER A 236 -1.16 18.33 9.04
N VAL A 237 -1.26 17.44 10.02
CA VAL A 237 -2.29 16.41 10.09
C VAL A 237 -3.05 16.56 11.40
N ARG A 238 -4.36 16.79 11.32
CA ARG A 238 -5.23 16.84 12.48
C ARG A 238 -6.04 15.56 12.57
N LEU A 239 -5.84 14.81 13.65
CA LEU A 239 -6.63 13.62 13.95
C LEU A 239 -7.70 13.97 15.00
N MET A 240 -8.94 13.54 14.74
CA MET A 240 -10.08 13.68 15.66
C MET A 240 -10.67 12.28 15.88
N LEU A 241 -10.39 11.70 17.03
CA LEU A 241 -10.77 10.34 17.40
C LEU A 241 -11.35 10.32 18.80
N LYS A 242 -12.23 9.34 19.09
CA LYS A 242 -12.63 9.05 20.47
C LYS A 242 -11.41 8.56 21.27
N LYS A 243 -11.41 8.78 22.58
CA LYS A 243 -10.32 8.30 23.45
C LYS A 243 -10.02 6.81 23.22
N ARG A 244 -11.04 5.95 23.14
CA ARG A 244 -10.87 4.52 22.87
C ARG A 244 -10.17 4.24 21.54
N GLU A 245 -10.42 5.07 20.52
CA GLU A 245 -9.84 4.93 19.19
C GLU A 245 -8.37 5.38 19.17
N TRP A 246 -8.01 6.39 19.96
CA TRP A 246 -6.60 6.76 20.19
C TRP A 246 -5.82 5.62 20.83
N VAL A 247 -6.40 4.97 21.86
CA VAL A 247 -5.78 3.78 22.50
C VAL A 247 -5.67 2.63 21.50
N GLY A 248 -6.72 2.40 20.70
CA GLY A 248 -6.71 1.40 19.63
C GLY A 248 -5.65 1.69 18.57
N LEU A 249 -5.49 2.95 18.16
CA LEU A 249 -4.46 3.35 17.20
C LEU A 249 -3.05 3.01 17.71
N ALA A 250 -2.76 3.23 18.99
CA ALA A 250 -1.47 2.87 19.58
C ALA A 250 -1.18 1.36 19.50
N THR A 251 -2.20 0.51 19.59
CA THR A 251 -2.01 -0.95 19.48
C THR A 251 -1.71 -1.40 18.04
N MET A 252 -2.15 -0.65 17.04
CA MET A 252 -1.94 -0.94 15.62
C MET A 252 -0.49 -0.70 15.14
N PHE A 253 0.40 -0.23 15.99
CA PHE A 253 1.85 -0.16 15.72
C PHE A 253 2.60 -1.41 16.20
N LYS A 254 1.89 -2.40 16.72
CA LYS A 254 2.47 -3.62 17.28
C LYS A 254 1.85 -4.85 16.63
N VAL A 255 2.69 -5.81 16.30
CA VAL A 255 2.18 -7.12 15.88
C VAL A 255 1.38 -7.72 17.04
N PRO A 256 0.16 -8.25 16.81
CA PRO A 256 -0.63 -8.89 17.85
C PRO A 256 0.15 -9.99 18.56
N GLU A 257 0.00 -10.07 19.87
CA GLU A 257 0.67 -11.10 20.67
C GLU A 257 0.31 -12.50 20.18
N GLY A 258 1.31 -13.36 20.02
CA GLY A 258 1.14 -14.73 19.51
C GLY A 258 1.04 -14.85 17.99
N LEU A 259 0.89 -13.75 17.23
CA LEU A 259 0.87 -13.80 15.78
C LEU A 259 2.30 -13.83 15.21
N ARG A 260 2.78 -15.02 14.89
CA ARG A 260 4.07 -15.20 14.21
C ARG A 260 3.92 -15.20 12.70
N ALA A 261 5.03 -15.00 11.97
CA ALA A 261 5.03 -14.96 10.50
C ALA A 261 4.40 -16.20 9.83
N PRO A 262 4.68 -17.45 10.25
CA PRO A 262 4.05 -18.63 9.67
C PRO A 262 2.53 -18.66 9.83
N GLU A 263 2.01 -18.27 11.00
CA GLU A 263 0.58 -18.20 11.26
C GLU A 263 -0.10 -17.12 10.42
N ALA A 264 0.47 -15.93 10.38
CA ALA A 264 -0.03 -14.83 9.55
C ALA A 264 -0.08 -15.22 8.05
N GLN A 265 0.96 -15.90 7.56
CA GLN A 265 1.00 -16.41 6.19
C GLN A 265 -0.03 -17.51 5.95
N SER A 266 -0.23 -18.42 6.90
CA SER A 266 -1.24 -19.48 6.80
C SER A 266 -2.66 -18.92 6.74
N ILE A 267 -3.01 -18.02 7.66
CA ILE A 267 -4.32 -17.33 7.68
C ILE A 267 -4.54 -16.61 6.34
N ARG A 268 -3.55 -15.85 5.89
CA ARG A 268 -3.65 -15.12 4.64
C ARG A 268 -3.88 -16.03 3.44
N ARG A 269 -3.12 -17.12 3.29
CA ARG A 269 -3.26 -18.07 2.19
C ARG A 269 -4.62 -18.76 2.17
N SER A 270 -5.17 -19.08 3.34
CA SER A 270 -6.51 -19.69 3.45
C SER A 270 -7.60 -18.78 2.86
N VAL A 271 -7.38 -17.46 2.84
CA VAL A 271 -8.31 -16.49 2.24
C VAL A 271 -7.97 -16.22 0.77
N THR A 272 -6.68 -15.97 0.45
CA THR A 272 -6.28 -15.45 -0.85
C THR A 272 -6.11 -16.50 -1.93
N MET A 273 -5.89 -17.79 -1.55
CA MET A 273 -5.56 -18.86 -2.50
C MET A 273 -6.64 -19.94 -2.66
N THR A 274 -7.72 -19.90 -1.89
CA THR A 274 -8.76 -20.94 -1.92
C THR A 274 -9.70 -20.89 -3.11
N ARG A 275 -9.88 -19.72 -3.71
CA ARG A 275 -10.83 -19.50 -4.80
C ARG A 275 -10.15 -19.50 -6.15
N VAL A 276 -9.69 -20.67 -6.58
CA VAL A 276 -8.85 -20.83 -7.78
C VAL A 276 -9.50 -20.23 -9.03
N ASP A 277 -10.79 -20.52 -9.29
CA ASP A 277 -11.46 -20.01 -10.49
C ASP A 277 -11.61 -18.48 -10.49
N HIS A 278 -11.82 -17.86 -9.34
CA HIS A 278 -11.84 -16.39 -9.25
C HIS A 278 -10.43 -15.78 -9.47
N ILE A 279 -9.40 -16.46 -8.99
CA ILE A 279 -8.01 -16.08 -9.24
C ILE A 279 -7.73 -16.16 -10.73
N ASP A 280 -8.01 -17.31 -11.33
CA ASP A 280 -7.80 -17.56 -12.76
C ASP A 280 -8.60 -16.55 -13.63
N ARG A 281 -9.86 -16.24 -13.27
CA ARG A 281 -10.66 -15.19 -13.92
C ARG A 281 -9.97 -13.83 -13.90
N HIS A 282 -9.32 -13.49 -12.79
CA HIS A 282 -8.63 -12.22 -12.65
C HIS A 282 -7.35 -12.15 -13.51
N ILE A 283 -6.61 -13.26 -13.61
CA ILE A 283 -5.26 -13.25 -14.19
C ILE A 283 -5.17 -13.73 -15.65
N TYR A 284 -6.16 -14.46 -16.19
CA TYR A 284 -6.01 -15.15 -17.47
C TYR A 284 -5.76 -14.23 -18.67
N LYS A 285 -6.27 -13.00 -18.63
CA LYS A 285 -6.04 -11.97 -19.67
C LYS A 285 -4.79 -11.14 -19.44
N MET A 286 -4.08 -11.31 -18.32
CA MET A 286 -2.85 -10.58 -18.02
C MET A 286 -1.69 -11.14 -18.87
N SER A 287 -0.72 -10.26 -19.18
CA SER A 287 0.56 -10.72 -19.73
C SER A 287 1.28 -11.64 -18.74
N PRO A 288 2.15 -12.57 -19.24
CA PRO A 288 2.80 -13.56 -18.38
C PRO A 288 3.47 -13.00 -17.13
N GLY A 289 4.25 -11.93 -17.26
CA GLY A 289 4.92 -11.30 -16.13
C GLY A 289 3.95 -10.71 -15.10
N ARG A 290 2.89 -10.01 -15.55
CA ARG A 290 1.84 -9.48 -14.67
C ARG A 290 1.09 -10.60 -13.95
N ARG A 291 0.80 -11.69 -14.66
CA ARG A 291 0.13 -12.88 -14.11
C ARG A 291 0.95 -13.52 -13.01
N ALA A 292 2.23 -13.76 -13.29
CA ALA A 292 3.15 -14.33 -12.31
C ALA A 292 3.32 -13.41 -11.08
N GLY A 293 3.47 -12.11 -11.27
CA GLY A 293 3.53 -11.13 -10.18
C GLY A 293 2.25 -11.08 -9.34
N ALA A 294 1.08 -11.13 -9.97
CA ALA A 294 -0.20 -11.17 -9.26
C ALA A 294 -0.36 -12.42 -8.39
N ILE A 295 0.08 -13.57 -8.88
CA ILE A 295 0.07 -14.82 -8.13
C ILE A 295 1.12 -14.78 -7.00
N ASP A 296 2.31 -14.28 -7.26
CA ASP A 296 3.36 -14.15 -6.24
C ASP A 296 2.88 -13.27 -5.07
N PHE A 297 2.26 -12.13 -5.38
CA PHE A 297 1.63 -11.27 -4.38
C PHE A 297 0.52 -11.99 -3.60
N ARG A 298 -0.36 -12.75 -4.28
CA ARG A 298 -1.40 -13.53 -3.62
C ARG A 298 -0.84 -14.62 -2.71
N GLN A 299 0.25 -15.26 -3.10
CA GLN A 299 0.89 -16.32 -2.31
C GLN A 299 1.65 -15.78 -1.10
N HIS A 300 2.33 -14.67 -1.22
CA HIS A 300 3.28 -14.18 -0.22
C HIS A 300 2.83 -12.89 0.48
N GLY A 301 1.91 -12.12 -0.11
CA GLY A 301 1.41 -10.90 0.48
C GLY A 301 2.42 -9.75 0.58
N VAL A 302 3.45 -9.78 -0.23
CA VAL A 302 4.49 -8.75 -0.22
C VAL A 302 4.50 -8.08 -1.58
N LEU A 303 4.34 -6.75 -1.61
CA LEU A 303 4.38 -5.98 -2.83
C LEU A 303 5.84 -5.75 -3.23
N LEU A 304 6.35 -6.61 -4.07
CA LEU A 304 7.70 -6.53 -4.64
C LEU A 304 7.64 -6.82 -6.15
N PRO A 305 8.63 -6.36 -6.90
CA PRO A 305 8.84 -6.84 -8.26
C PRO A 305 8.95 -8.37 -8.29
N PHE A 306 8.36 -8.98 -9.32
CA PHE A 306 8.41 -10.44 -9.47
C PHE A 306 9.87 -10.93 -9.46
N GLY A 307 10.12 -11.96 -8.66
CA GLY A 307 11.46 -12.53 -8.50
C GLY A 307 12.37 -11.81 -7.49
N ALA A 308 11.97 -10.67 -6.92
CA ALA A 308 12.73 -10.00 -5.87
C ALA A 308 12.78 -10.82 -4.57
N SER A 309 13.85 -10.61 -3.78
CA SER A 309 14.02 -11.31 -2.49
C SER A 309 13.01 -10.84 -1.46
N ARG A 310 12.40 -11.78 -0.74
CA ARG A 310 11.48 -11.53 0.37
C ARG A 310 12.11 -11.82 1.74
N LYS A 311 13.41 -12.04 1.80
CA LYS A 311 14.10 -12.48 3.04
C LYS A 311 13.88 -11.54 4.23
N ASP A 312 13.81 -10.23 3.94
CA ASP A 312 13.68 -9.21 4.98
C ASP A 312 12.24 -9.03 5.47
N PHE A 313 11.25 -9.59 4.76
CA PHE A 313 9.83 -9.46 5.08
C PHE A 313 9.39 -10.55 6.07
N ALA A 314 9.89 -10.47 7.28
CA ALA A 314 9.71 -11.48 8.33
C ALA A 314 8.67 -11.09 9.40
N MET A 315 8.24 -9.82 9.46
CA MET A 315 7.30 -9.34 10.47
C MET A 315 5.89 -9.23 9.88
N PRO A 316 4.84 -9.75 10.55
CA PRO A 316 3.48 -9.44 10.17
C PRO A 316 3.24 -7.93 10.17
N ASN A 317 2.49 -7.42 9.20
CA ASN A 317 2.05 -6.03 9.19
C ASN A 317 1.01 -5.84 10.30
N PRO A 318 1.22 -4.93 11.24
CA PRO A 318 0.35 -4.72 12.38
C PRO A 318 -1.04 -4.16 12.02
#